data_7c94a1a75b21dc8add25ac9466ef914b
#
_entry.id   7c94a1a75b21dc8add25ac9466ef914b
#
_cell.length_a   1.000
_cell.length_b   1.000
_cell.length_c   1.000
_cell.angle_alpha   90.00
_cell.angle_beta   90.00
_cell.angle_gamma   90.00
#
_symmetry.space_group_name_H-M   'P 1'
#
loop_
_entity.id
_entity.type
_entity.pdbx_description
1 polymer ?
#
loop_
_entity_poly.entity_id
_entity_poly.type
_entity_poly.pdbx_seq_one_letter_code
_entity_poly.pdbx_strand_id
1 'polypeptide(L)'
;MQKNSLPSLPPAISVIIPVYRGGDDFQECLNALAASNSKPKEIIIVADGGMHGTPQPDESLGAILLETAKAGGPARARNLGAEKASGDILFFFDADVTIGPDTIAKVTAEFAKSSKLAALFGSYDDAPGKRNFLSQYRNLLHHYVHQIGKEDASTFWSGCGAIRREVFFEFGGFDATLFDKPAIEDIELGYRIKKAGHKIKLCKDIQIKHLKHWGPWSIVKTDFFQRALPWTELILRDKNFLNDLNTDTASRLSVVAIFLLVLSLAAAILWPPALAVSAAAGLLLTILNRNVYQFFRKKRGGWFTLRVIPWHWLYYFYSGLAFGIGYLKFSFFYDEK
;
A
#
# COMPACT_ATOMS: atom_id res chain seq x y z
N MET A 1 16.09 -13.44 -41.46
CA MET A 1 14.98 -14.35 -41.14
C MET A 1 14.47 -14.00 -39.73
N GLN A 2 13.43 -13.18 -39.62
CA GLN A 2 12.73 -12.97 -38.38
C GLN A 2 11.99 -14.27 -38.02
N LYS A 3 12.40 -14.91 -36.93
CA LYS A 3 11.61 -16.00 -36.35
C LYS A 3 10.26 -15.42 -35.90
N ASN A 4 9.19 -15.70 -36.68
CA ASN A 4 7.81 -15.57 -36.20
C ASN A 4 7.67 -16.50 -35.00
N SER A 5 7.93 -16.00 -33.79
CA SER A 5 7.52 -16.68 -32.56
C SER A 5 5.98 -16.67 -32.56
N LEU A 6 5.37 -17.84 -32.52
CA LEU A 6 3.95 -18.01 -32.22
C LEU A 6 3.60 -17.12 -31.02
N PRO A 7 2.45 -16.45 -31.02
CA PRO A 7 2.03 -15.68 -29.86
C PRO A 7 1.99 -16.64 -28.66
N SER A 8 2.83 -16.37 -27.67
CA SER A 8 2.80 -17.13 -26.42
C SER A 8 1.40 -16.98 -25.80
N LEU A 9 0.84 -18.05 -25.28
CA LEU A 9 -0.41 -18.00 -24.53
C LEU A 9 -0.31 -16.92 -23.45
N PRO A 10 -1.39 -16.18 -23.19
CA PRO A 10 -1.38 -15.19 -22.13
C PRO A 10 -1.05 -15.86 -20.78
N PRO A 11 -0.26 -15.20 -19.91
CA PRO A 11 0.14 -15.81 -18.65
C PRO A 11 -1.06 -16.11 -17.77
N ALA A 12 -1.05 -17.29 -17.15
CA ALA A 12 -2.10 -17.74 -16.27
C ALA A 12 -1.99 -17.07 -14.89
N ILE A 13 -3.09 -16.53 -14.39
CA ILE A 13 -3.14 -15.80 -13.10
C ILE A 13 -3.71 -16.70 -12.01
N SER A 14 -3.00 -16.80 -10.89
CA SER A 14 -3.53 -17.26 -9.60
C SER A 14 -3.87 -16.04 -8.74
N VAL A 15 -5.12 -15.89 -8.35
CA VAL A 15 -5.59 -14.88 -7.40
C VAL A 15 -5.37 -15.41 -5.98
N ILE A 16 -4.79 -14.58 -5.11
CA ILE A 16 -4.51 -14.94 -3.70
C ILE A 16 -5.07 -13.87 -2.79
N ILE A 17 -5.99 -14.25 -1.90
CA ILE A 17 -6.69 -13.35 -0.97
C ILE A 17 -6.44 -13.82 0.46
N PRO A 18 -5.59 -13.14 1.23
CA PRO A 18 -5.48 -13.38 2.65
C PRO A 18 -6.69 -12.78 3.37
N VAL A 19 -7.34 -13.53 4.23
CA VAL A 19 -8.47 -13.03 5.02
C VAL A 19 -8.28 -13.34 6.51
N TYR A 20 -8.49 -12.33 7.34
CA TYR A 20 -8.53 -12.44 8.79
C TYR A 20 -9.81 -11.82 9.30
N ARG A 21 -10.73 -12.64 9.85
CA ARG A 21 -12.04 -12.18 10.35
C ARG A 21 -12.77 -11.32 9.32
N GLY A 22 -12.90 -11.83 8.10
CA GLY A 22 -13.65 -11.18 7.03
C GLY A 22 -15.13 -11.03 7.45
N GLY A 23 -15.76 -9.96 7.02
CA GLY A 23 -17.18 -9.67 7.22
C GLY A 23 -17.81 -9.26 5.90
N ASP A 24 -18.74 -8.30 5.96
CA ASP A 24 -19.43 -7.79 4.76
C ASP A 24 -18.47 -7.27 3.69
N ASP A 25 -17.36 -6.63 4.09
CA ASP A 25 -16.35 -6.13 3.16
C ASP A 25 -15.71 -7.29 2.35
N PHE A 26 -15.49 -8.46 2.99
CA PHE A 26 -15.00 -9.66 2.28
C PHE A 26 -16.06 -10.26 1.36
N GLN A 27 -17.32 -10.26 1.77
CA GLN A 27 -18.41 -10.70 0.88
C GLN A 27 -18.51 -9.81 -0.37
N GLU A 28 -18.37 -8.48 -0.21
CA GLU A 28 -18.31 -7.55 -1.35
C GLU A 28 -17.10 -7.84 -2.25
N CYS A 29 -15.93 -8.16 -1.67
CA CYS A 29 -14.74 -8.58 -2.40
C CYS A 29 -15.01 -9.83 -3.27
N LEU A 30 -15.61 -10.88 -2.70
CA LEU A 30 -15.97 -12.11 -3.41
C LEU A 30 -16.97 -11.86 -4.53
N ASN A 31 -17.99 -11.03 -4.28
CA ASN A 31 -18.99 -10.67 -5.28
C ASN A 31 -18.37 -9.91 -6.47
N ALA A 32 -17.43 -8.99 -6.19
CA ALA A 32 -16.70 -8.28 -7.25
C ALA A 32 -15.81 -9.21 -8.08
N LEU A 33 -15.17 -10.18 -7.44
CA LEU A 33 -14.35 -11.19 -8.11
C LEU A 33 -15.22 -12.10 -9.01
N ALA A 34 -16.38 -12.53 -8.51
CA ALA A 34 -17.34 -13.33 -9.27
C ALA A 34 -17.84 -12.59 -10.52
N ALA A 35 -18.02 -11.28 -10.42
CA ALA A 35 -18.44 -10.40 -11.52
C ALA A 35 -17.33 -10.05 -12.52
N SER A 36 -16.11 -10.55 -12.34
CA SER A 36 -15.01 -10.27 -13.26
C SER A 36 -15.26 -10.86 -14.65
N ASN A 37 -15.02 -10.05 -15.71
CA ASN A 37 -15.16 -10.45 -17.10
C ASN A 37 -14.16 -11.53 -17.54
N SER A 38 -13.01 -11.57 -16.88
CA SER A 38 -11.95 -12.57 -17.13
C SER A 38 -11.77 -13.42 -15.91
N LYS A 39 -11.80 -14.74 -16.07
CA LYS A 39 -11.58 -15.67 -14.97
C LYS A 39 -10.09 -15.92 -14.78
N PRO A 40 -9.59 -15.91 -13.52
CA PRO A 40 -8.24 -16.38 -13.23
C PRO A 40 -8.16 -17.89 -13.44
N LYS A 41 -6.94 -18.43 -13.49
CA LYS A 41 -6.71 -19.88 -13.52
C LYS A 41 -7.25 -20.55 -12.24
N GLU A 42 -7.09 -19.88 -11.11
CA GLU A 42 -7.54 -20.33 -9.80
C GLU A 42 -7.67 -19.15 -8.84
N ILE A 43 -8.46 -19.35 -7.80
CA ILE A 43 -8.66 -18.42 -6.69
C ILE A 43 -8.26 -19.17 -5.42
N ILE A 44 -7.35 -18.61 -4.65
CA ILE A 44 -6.87 -19.18 -3.39
C ILE A 44 -7.16 -18.19 -2.28
N ILE A 45 -8.01 -18.59 -1.36
CA ILE A 45 -8.37 -17.83 -0.17
C ILE A 45 -7.65 -18.44 1.01
N VAL A 46 -6.92 -17.62 1.76
CA VAL A 46 -6.18 -18.07 2.93
C VAL A 46 -6.76 -17.44 4.18
N ALA A 47 -7.52 -18.22 4.95
CA ALA A 47 -8.12 -17.82 6.22
C ALA A 47 -7.07 -17.90 7.34
N ASP A 48 -6.51 -16.74 7.69
CA ASP A 48 -5.46 -16.62 8.69
C ASP A 48 -6.05 -16.66 10.10
N GLY A 49 -5.93 -17.80 10.76
CA GLY A 49 -6.57 -18.11 12.05
C GLY A 49 -7.96 -18.72 11.92
N GLY A 50 -8.29 -19.29 10.74
CA GLY A 50 -9.54 -19.98 10.45
C GLY A 50 -10.69 -19.09 9.98
N MET A 51 -11.77 -19.72 9.56
CA MET A 51 -12.94 -19.05 8.94
C MET A 51 -13.98 -18.53 9.97
N HIS A 52 -13.68 -18.48 11.25
CA HIS A 52 -14.63 -18.05 12.28
C HIS A 52 -15.20 -16.66 12.01
N GLY A 53 -16.52 -16.58 11.76
CA GLY A 53 -17.22 -15.34 11.44
C GLY A 53 -16.89 -14.73 10.08
N THR A 54 -16.22 -15.48 9.22
CA THR A 54 -15.90 -15.07 7.84
C THR A 54 -16.90 -15.71 6.88
N PRO A 55 -17.50 -14.94 5.92
CA PRO A 55 -18.35 -15.51 4.89
C PRO A 55 -17.65 -16.61 4.09
N GLN A 56 -18.36 -17.69 3.83
CA GLN A 56 -17.86 -18.75 2.94
C GLN A 56 -17.95 -18.28 1.49
N PRO A 57 -16.91 -18.53 0.66
CA PRO A 57 -17.00 -18.28 -0.77
C PRO A 57 -18.09 -19.16 -1.39
N ASP A 58 -18.83 -18.59 -2.36
CA ASP A 58 -19.79 -19.34 -3.14
C ASP A 58 -19.07 -20.46 -3.93
N GLU A 59 -19.66 -21.65 -3.99
CA GLU A 59 -19.07 -22.80 -4.69
C GLU A 59 -18.83 -22.51 -6.19
N SER A 60 -19.62 -21.63 -6.79
CA SER A 60 -19.47 -21.22 -8.20
C SER A 60 -18.16 -20.46 -8.47
N LEU A 61 -17.50 -19.90 -7.45
CA LEU A 61 -16.18 -19.32 -7.58
C LEU A 61 -15.08 -20.37 -7.77
N GLY A 62 -15.31 -21.62 -7.39
CA GLY A 62 -14.29 -22.68 -7.45
C GLY A 62 -13.05 -22.36 -6.64
N ALA A 63 -13.19 -21.59 -5.56
CA ALA A 63 -12.06 -21.12 -4.77
C ALA A 63 -11.46 -22.26 -3.93
N ILE A 64 -10.14 -22.32 -3.89
CA ILE A 64 -9.37 -23.19 -2.98
C ILE A 64 -9.28 -22.45 -1.64
N LEU A 65 -9.85 -23.06 -0.59
CA LEU A 65 -9.79 -22.49 0.75
C LEU A 65 -8.66 -23.19 1.54
N LEU A 66 -7.76 -22.37 2.08
CA LEU A 66 -6.70 -22.78 3.00
C LEU A 66 -6.95 -22.12 4.36
N GLU A 67 -6.79 -22.88 5.44
CA GLU A 67 -6.94 -22.36 6.79
C GLU A 67 -5.66 -22.57 7.60
N THR A 68 -5.27 -21.55 8.37
CA THR A 68 -4.20 -21.69 9.36
C THR A 68 -4.80 -21.84 10.77
N ALA A 69 -4.20 -22.68 11.60
CA ALA A 69 -4.69 -22.93 12.97
C ALA A 69 -4.57 -21.68 13.87
N LYS A 70 -3.62 -20.81 13.56
CA LYS A 70 -3.38 -19.55 14.29
C LYS A 70 -3.06 -18.43 13.30
N ALA A 71 -3.52 -17.23 13.62
CA ALA A 71 -3.16 -16.05 12.85
C ALA A 71 -1.63 -15.84 12.86
N GLY A 72 -1.07 -15.68 11.68
CA GLY A 72 0.37 -15.49 11.45
C GLY A 72 0.71 -14.26 10.62
N GLY A 73 -0.29 -13.44 10.34
CA GLY A 73 -0.17 -12.20 9.58
C GLY A 73 -0.25 -12.36 8.06
N PRO A 74 -0.45 -11.25 7.34
CA PRO A 74 -0.70 -11.27 5.91
C PRO A 74 0.48 -11.79 5.08
N ALA A 75 1.71 -11.58 5.52
CA ALA A 75 2.90 -12.10 4.86
C ALA A 75 2.86 -13.64 4.78
N ARG A 76 2.62 -14.30 5.93
CA ARG A 76 2.53 -15.76 6.01
C ARG A 76 1.35 -16.28 5.21
N ALA A 77 0.19 -15.64 5.32
CA ALA A 77 -1.01 -16.07 4.59
C ALA A 77 -0.79 -15.97 3.07
N ARG A 78 -0.22 -14.87 2.56
CA ARG A 78 0.09 -14.72 1.14
C ARG A 78 1.14 -15.72 0.66
N ASN A 79 2.18 -16.01 1.45
CA ASN A 79 3.16 -17.03 1.11
C ASN A 79 2.51 -18.42 0.99
N LEU A 80 1.67 -18.80 1.95
CA LEU A 80 0.94 -20.08 1.90
C LEU A 80 0.06 -20.19 0.64
N GLY A 81 -0.65 -19.11 0.29
CA GLY A 81 -1.41 -19.05 -0.95
C GLY A 81 -0.52 -19.15 -2.20
N ALA A 82 0.63 -18.51 -2.20
CA ALA A 82 1.60 -18.56 -3.29
C ALA A 82 2.20 -19.97 -3.49
N GLU A 83 2.49 -20.70 -2.41
CA GLU A 83 2.97 -22.08 -2.45
C GLU A 83 1.95 -23.02 -3.12
N LYS A 84 0.65 -22.80 -2.87
CA LYS A 84 -0.43 -23.57 -3.48
C LYS A 84 -0.67 -23.21 -4.94
N ALA A 85 -0.30 -21.98 -5.35
CA ALA A 85 -0.59 -21.44 -6.66
C ALA A 85 0.21 -22.13 -7.78
N SER A 86 -0.46 -22.34 -8.92
CA SER A 86 0.08 -23.00 -10.12
C SER A 86 0.12 -22.08 -11.35
N GLY A 87 -0.39 -20.85 -11.24
CA GLY A 87 -0.33 -19.86 -12.31
C GLY A 87 1.05 -19.24 -12.49
N ASP A 88 1.28 -18.63 -13.65
CA ASP A 88 2.53 -17.94 -13.97
C ASP A 88 2.68 -16.63 -13.21
N ILE A 89 1.55 -16.02 -12.86
CA ILE A 89 1.44 -14.75 -12.16
C ILE A 89 0.66 -14.96 -10.88
N LEU A 90 1.22 -14.49 -9.76
CA LEU A 90 0.54 -14.39 -8.48
C LEU A 90 -0.08 -13.01 -8.38
N PHE A 91 -1.39 -12.91 -8.28
CA PHE A 91 -2.11 -11.64 -8.11
C PHE A 91 -2.72 -11.57 -6.70
N PHE A 92 -2.13 -10.72 -5.88
CA PHE A 92 -2.56 -10.46 -4.51
C PHE A 92 -3.49 -9.26 -4.46
N PHE A 93 -4.54 -9.34 -3.68
CA PHE A 93 -5.31 -8.21 -3.19
C PHE A 93 -5.94 -8.51 -1.83
N ASP A 94 -6.26 -7.46 -1.08
CA ASP A 94 -6.75 -7.59 0.28
C ASP A 94 -8.24 -7.99 0.30
N ALA A 95 -8.69 -8.60 1.40
CA ALA A 95 -10.06 -9.07 1.57
C ALA A 95 -11.10 -7.93 1.75
N ASP A 96 -10.64 -6.69 1.95
CA ASP A 96 -11.47 -5.49 2.11
C ASP A 96 -11.41 -4.55 0.89
N VAL A 97 -11.21 -5.12 -0.31
CA VAL A 97 -11.23 -4.38 -1.57
C VAL A 97 -12.17 -5.00 -2.60
N THR A 98 -12.68 -4.19 -3.54
CA THR A 98 -13.36 -4.69 -4.72
C THR A 98 -12.57 -4.36 -5.97
N ILE A 99 -12.39 -5.36 -6.84
CA ILE A 99 -11.76 -5.19 -8.15
C ILE A 99 -12.78 -4.78 -9.19
N GLY A 100 -12.36 -4.04 -10.20
CA GLY A 100 -13.19 -3.76 -11.38
C GLY A 100 -13.31 -5.00 -12.28
N PRO A 101 -14.36 -5.07 -13.12
CA PRO A 101 -14.63 -6.24 -13.96
C PRO A 101 -13.49 -6.56 -14.94
N ASP A 102 -12.68 -5.57 -15.34
CA ASP A 102 -11.57 -5.74 -16.29
C ASP A 102 -10.20 -5.87 -15.62
N THR A 103 -10.15 -5.87 -14.29
CA THR A 103 -8.88 -5.83 -13.53
C THR A 103 -7.99 -7.02 -13.89
N ILE A 104 -8.50 -8.25 -13.90
CA ILE A 104 -7.72 -9.45 -14.23
C ILE A 104 -7.22 -9.39 -15.68
N ALA A 105 -8.06 -8.96 -16.63
CA ALA A 105 -7.68 -8.79 -18.02
C ALA A 105 -6.54 -7.77 -18.19
N LYS A 106 -6.61 -6.63 -17.48
CA LYS A 106 -5.57 -5.60 -17.50
C LYS A 106 -4.25 -6.12 -16.94
N VAL A 107 -4.28 -6.82 -15.81
CA VAL A 107 -3.08 -7.46 -15.24
C VAL A 107 -2.46 -8.44 -16.22
N THR A 108 -3.25 -9.34 -16.80
CA THR A 108 -2.80 -10.30 -17.82
C THR A 108 -2.14 -9.59 -19.00
N ALA A 109 -2.79 -8.56 -19.53
CA ALA A 109 -2.30 -7.80 -20.68
C ALA A 109 -0.96 -7.10 -20.40
N GLU A 110 -0.75 -6.55 -19.20
CA GLU A 110 0.51 -5.91 -18.84
C GLU A 110 1.68 -6.91 -18.81
N PHE A 111 1.50 -8.11 -18.26
CA PHE A 111 2.53 -9.15 -18.26
C PHE A 111 2.76 -9.75 -19.66
N ALA A 112 1.72 -9.84 -20.49
CA ALA A 112 1.86 -10.28 -21.89
C ALA A 112 2.66 -9.31 -22.75
N LYS A 113 2.60 -7.98 -22.46
CA LYS A 113 3.36 -6.95 -23.19
C LYS A 113 4.87 -7.03 -22.95
N SER A 114 5.32 -7.55 -21.81
CA SER A 114 6.74 -7.54 -21.46
C SER A 114 7.14 -8.73 -20.58
N SER A 115 7.99 -9.59 -21.15
CA SER A 115 8.62 -10.67 -20.37
C SER A 115 9.58 -10.16 -19.29
N LYS A 116 10.08 -8.94 -19.43
CA LYS A 116 10.98 -8.30 -18.45
C LYS A 116 10.26 -7.68 -17.25
N LEU A 117 8.91 -7.60 -17.29
CA LEU A 117 8.13 -7.09 -16.18
C LEU A 117 8.08 -8.16 -15.09
N ALA A 118 8.72 -7.91 -13.96
CA ALA A 118 8.76 -8.83 -12.82
C ALA A 118 7.51 -8.72 -11.95
N ALA A 119 7.09 -7.48 -11.66
CA ALA A 119 5.91 -7.20 -10.85
C ALA A 119 5.21 -5.92 -11.32
N LEU A 120 3.95 -5.81 -10.98
CA LEU A 120 3.17 -4.57 -11.11
C LEU A 120 2.26 -4.42 -9.89
N PHE A 121 1.82 -3.19 -9.66
CA PHE A 121 0.73 -2.93 -8.73
C PHE A 121 -0.16 -1.80 -9.23
N GLY A 122 -1.39 -1.79 -8.74
CA GLY A 122 -2.40 -0.80 -9.07
C GLY A 122 -2.49 0.36 -8.08
N SER A 123 -3.67 0.94 -7.97
CA SER A 123 -3.98 2.07 -7.09
C SER A 123 -5.36 1.86 -6.46
N TYR A 124 -5.67 2.57 -5.39
CA TYR A 124 -7.07 2.76 -5.03
C TYR A 124 -7.77 3.64 -6.07
N ASP A 125 -9.08 3.44 -6.21
CA ASP A 125 -9.94 4.35 -6.96
C ASP A 125 -10.19 5.66 -6.19
N ASP A 126 -10.89 6.62 -6.81
CA ASP A 126 -11.27 7.89 -6.19
C ASP A 126 -12.69 7.87 -5.57
N ALA A 127 -13.27 6.67 -5.42
CA ALA A 127 -14.59 6.43 -4.88
C ALA A 127 -14.57 5.44 -3.69
N PRO A 128 -13.93 5.79 -2.55
CA PRO A 128 -13.82 4.93 -1.38
C PRO A 128 -15.17 4.37 -0.90
N GLY A 129 -15.20 3.12 -0.46
CA GLY A 129 -16.44 2.44 -0.07
C GLY A 129 -17.16 3.07 1.14
N LYS A 130 -16.40 3.61 2.11
CA LYS A 130 -16.98 4.22 3.32
C LYS A 130 -17.09 5.75 3.17
N ARG A 131 -18.25 6.30 3.58
CA ARG A 131 -18.58 7.74 3.40
C ARG A 131 -18.02 8.69 4.47
N ASN A 132 -17.55 8.15 5.59
CA ASN A 132 -17.01 9.00 6.67
C ASN A 132 -15.74 9.74 6.21
N PHE A 133 -15.52 10.93 6.78
CA PHE A 133 -14.44 11.83 6.37
C PHE A 133 -13.05 11.16 6.33
N LEU A 134 -12.70 10.40 7.36
CA LEU A 134 -11.36 9.82 7.47
C LEU A 134 -11.11 8.69 6.46
N SER A 135 -12.10 7.88 6.14
CA SER A 135 -12.00 6.88 5.08
C SER A 135 -11.83 7.54 3.72
N GLN A 136 -12.59 8.61 3.45
CA GLN A 136 -12.45 9.40 2.23
C GLN A 136 -11.06 10.05 2.14
N TYR A 137 -10.61 10.71 3.22
CA TYR A 137 -9.28 11.33 3.29
C TYR A 137 -8.16 10.32 3.03
N ARG A 138 -8.16 9.22 3.78
CA ARG A 138 -7.06 8.23 3.73
C ARG A 138 -6.94 7.56 2.37
N ASN A 139 -8.06 7.14 1.80
CA ASN A 139 -8.06 6.46 0.50
C ASN A 139 -7.76 7.43 -0.66
N LEU A 140 -8.32 8.63 -0.63
CA LEU A 140 -8.04 9.64 -1.65
C LEU A 140 -6.59 10.12 -1.62
N LEU A 141 -5.98 10.23 -0.43
CA LEU A 141 -4.55 10.56 -0.33
C LEU A 141 -3.69 9.45 -0.95
N HIS A 142 -4.00 8.18 -0.67
CA HIS A 142 -3.30 7.05 -1.27
C HIS A 142 -3.49 7.01 -2.80
N HIS A 143 -4.74 7.20 -3.27
CA HIS A 143 -5.02 7.34 -4.70
C HIS A 143 -4.17 8.46 -5.32
N TYR A 144 -4.17 9.67 -4.73
CA TYR A 144 -3.40 10.80 -5.23
C TYR A 144 -1.91 10.46 -5.36
N VAL A 145 -1.30 9.89 -4.31
CA VAL A 145 0.13 9.53 -4.30
C VAL A 145 0.46 8.54 -5.42
N HIS A 146 -0.37 7.52 -5.63
CA HIS A 146 -0.16 6.56 -6.72
C HIS A 146 -0.39 7.19 -8.10
N GLN A 147 -1.38 8.09 -8.25
CA GLN A 147 -1.65 8.74 -9.54
C GLN A 147 -0.54 9.69 -9.97
N ILE A 148 0.19 10.33 -9.04
CA ILE A 148 1.34 11.18 -9.35
C ILE A 148 2.68 10.43 -9.33
N GLY A 149 2.73 9.21 -8.75
CA GLY A 149 3.93 8.38 -8.65
C GLY A 149 4.53 8.02 -10.01
N LYS A 150 5.78 7.62 -10.02
CA LYS A 150 6.47 7.14 -11.23
C LYS A 150 5.96 5.76 -11.62
N GLU A 151 5.83 5.50 -12.93
CA GLU A 151 5.45 4.17 -13.42
C GLU A 151 6.56 3.13 -13.17
N ASP A 152 7.83 3.51 -13.30
CA ASP A 152 8.96 2.68 -12.86
C ASP A 152 9.08 2.80 -11.34
N ALA A 153 8.38 1.92 -10.65
CA ALA A 153 8.25 1.97 -9.20
C ALA A 153 9.47 1.39 -8.50
N SER A 154 9.72 1.91 -7.30
CA SER A 154 10.80 1.48 -6.42
C SER A 154 10.34 0.52 -5.31
N THR A 155 9.02 0.33 -5.18
CA THR A 155 8.38 -0.54 -4.18
C THR A 155 7.39 -1.47 -4.86
N PHE A 156 6.85 -2.43 -4.09
CA PHE A 156 5.70 -3.25 -4.46
C PHE A 156 4.55 -2.99 -3.49
N TRP A 157 3.29 -3.15 -3.91
CA TRP A 157 2.12 -3.01 -3.05
C TRP A 157 1.17 -4.19 -3.26
N SER A 158 1.08 -5.04 -2.25
CA SER A 158 0.30 -6.28 -2.30
C SER A 158 -1.21 -6.11 -2.12
N GLY A 159 -1.67 -4.92 -1.72
CA GLY A 159 -3.11 -4.62 -1.65
C GLY A 159 -3.81 -4.64 -3.02
N CYS A 160 -3.05 -4.48 -4.11
CA CYS A 160 -3.43 -4.74 -5.51
C CYS A 160 -2.16 -4.96 -6.31
N GLY A 161 -1.48 -6.09 -6.11
CA GLY A 161 -0.16 -6.33 -6.68
C GLY A 161 -0.05 -7.69 -7.34
N ALA A 162 0.57 -7.73 -8.51
CA ALA A 162 0.84 -8.96 -9.24
C ALA A 162 2.32 -9.12 -9.51
N ILE A 163 2.82 -10.35 -9.41
CA ILE A 163 4.24 -10.68 -9.55
C ILE A 163 4.40 -12.01 -10.29
N ARG A 164 5.44 -12.14 -11.11
CA ARG A 164 5.80 -13.44 -11.68
C ARG A 164 6.08 -14.44 -10.57
N ARG A 165 5.46 -15.60 -10.66
CA ARG A 165 5.63 -16.68 -9.69
C ARG A 165 7.10 -17.06 -9.52
N GLU A 166 7.85 -17.18 -10.61
CA GLU A 166 9.29 -17.46 -10.59
C GLU A 166 10.08 -16.41 -9.79
N VAL A 167 9.82 -15.11 -10.03
CA VAL A 167 10.47 -14.00 -9.30
C VAL A 167 10.08 -14.01 -7.83
N PHE A 168 8.81 -14.26 -7.50
CA PHE A 168 8.36 -14.31 -6.11
C PHE A 168 9.14 -15.34 -5.30
N PHE A 169 9.33 -16.55 -5.85
CA PHE A 169 10.06 -17.61 -5.18
C PHE A 169 11.58 -17.44 -5.24
N GLU A 170 12.13 -16.85 -6.30
CA GLU A 170 13.54 -16.47 -6.40
C GLU A 170 13.97 -15.59 -5.22
N PHE A 171 13.09 -14.63 -4.84
CA PHE A 171 13.32 -13.74 -3.70
C PHE A 171 12.77 -14.27 -2.37
N GLY A 172 12.30 -15.53 -2.29
CA GLY A 172 11.82 -16.13 -1.04
C GLY A 172 10.49 -15.63 -0.52
N GLY A 173 9.71 -14.92 -1.36
CA GLY A 173 8.40 -14.38 -1.00
C GLY A 173 8.44 -13.23 0.01
N PHE A 174 7.37 -13.05 0.77
CA PHE A 174 7.30 -12.08 1.87
C PHE A 174 8.04 -12.60 3.09
N ASP A 175 8.80 -11.74 3.78
CA ASP A 175 9.49 -12.12 5.01
C ASP A 175 8.50 -12.18 6.20
N ALA A 176 7.91 -13.36 6.39
CA ALA A 176 6.97 -13.61 7.48
C ALA A 176 7.63 -13.73 8.86
N THR A 177 8.95 -13.81 8.93
CA THR A 177 9.70 -13.81 10.18
C THR A 177 9.89 -12.39 10.69
N LEU A 178 10.22 -11.47 9.78
CA LEU A 178 10.36 -10.06 10.09
C LEU A 178 8.99 -9.37 10.29
N PHE A 179 7.96 -9.81 9.55
CA PHE A 179 6.63 -9.23 9.54
C PHE A 179 5.56 -10.27 9.93
N ASP A 180 5.45 -10.56 11.22
CA ASP A 180 4.42 -11.44 11.81
C ASP A 180 3.04 -10.76 11.95
N LYS A 181 2.97 -9.45 11.69
CA LYS A 181 1.78 -8.59 11.70
C LYS A 181 1.73 -7.73 10.45
N PRO A 182 0.54 -7.18 10.10
CA PRO A 182 0.44 -6.25 8.98
C PRO A 182 1.44 -5.09 9.11
N ALA A 183 2.34 -4.93 8.15
CA ALA A 183 3.35 -3.89 8.16
C ALA A 183 3.69 -3.43 6.73
N ILE A 184 4.96 -3.55 6.34
CA ILE A 184 5.51 -3.14 5.05
C ILE A 184 6.20 -4.31 4.34
N GLU A 185 5.71 -5.52 4.55
CA GLU A 185 6.24 -6.76 3.97
C GLU A 185 6.35 -6.70 2.44
N ASP A 186 5.42 -5.99 1.81
CA ASP A 186 5.37 -5.81 0.37
C ASP A 186 6.37 -4.75 -0.12
N ILE A 187 6.56 -3.66 0.61
CA ILE A 187 7.60 -2.66 0.32
C ILE A 187 8.97 -3.30 0.42
N GLU A 188 9.20 -4.12 1.44
CA GLU A 188 10.46 -4.81 1.67
C GLU A 188 10.77 -5.78 0.51
N LEU A 189 9.80 -6.61 0.10
CA LEU A 189 9.94 -7.47 -1.07
C LEU A 189 10.24 -6.65 -2.33
N GLY A 190 9.52 -5.54 -2.53
CA GLY A 190 9.75 -4.62 -3.64
C GLY A 190 11.19 -4.09 -3.67
N TYR A 191 11.78 -3.77 -2.52
CA TYR A 191 13.17 -3.32 -2.42
C TYR A 191 14.16 -4.41 -2.85
N ARG A 192 13.97 -5.67 -2.41
CA ARG A 192 14.82 -6.79 -2.82
C ARG A 192 14.79 -7.01 -4.33
N ILE A 193 13.59 -7.03 -4.92
CA ILE A 193 13.36 -7.20 -6.34
C ILE A 193 14.00 -6.06 -7.13
N LYS A 194 13.78 -4.81 -6.72
CA LYS A 194 14.33 -3.63 -7.40
C LYS A 194 15.85 -3.55 -7.31
N LYS A 195 16.42 -3.88 -6.15
CA LYS A 195 17.88 -3.93 -5.92
C LYS A 195 18.57 -4.95 -6.81
N ALA A 196 17.89 -6.04 -7.17
CA ALA A 196 18.37 -7.05 -8.11
C ALA A 196 18.21 -6.63 -9.58
N GLY A 197 17.72 -5.43 -9.87
CA GLY A 197 17.59 -4.88 -11.23
C GLY A 197 16.30 -5.25 -11.95
N HIS A 198 15.35 -5.89 -11.29
CA HIS A 198 14.07 -6.22 -11.89
C HIS A 198 13.16 -5.00 -12.03
N LYS A 199 12.25 -5.07 -13.02
CA LYS A 199 11.28 -4.01 -13.29
C LYS A 199 9.99 -4.22 -12.50
N ILE A 200 9.60 -3.20 -11.73
CA ILE A 200 8.28 -3.10 -11.07
C ILE A 200 7.52 -1.93 -11.70
N LYS A 201 6.24 -2.13 -12.06
CA LYS A 201 5.42 -1.10 -12.70
C LYS A 201 4.25 -0.69 -11.83
N LEU A 202 4.08 0.61 -11.61
CA LEU A 202 2.82 1.18 -11.11
C LEU A 202 1.86 1.38 -12.29
N CYS A 203 0.78 0.60 -12.30
CA CYS A 203 -0.29 0.68 -13.31
C CYS A 203 -1.44 1.52 -12.76
N LYS A 204 -1.46 2.81 -13.10
CA LYS A 204 -2.40 3.81 -12.57
C LYS A 204 -3.85 3.57 -12.98
N ASP A 205 -4.07 2.85 -14.06
CA ASP A 205 -5.38 2.49 -14.62
C ASP A 205 -5.94 1.16 -14.08
N ILE A 206 -5.13 0.39 -13.34
CA ILE A 206 -5.58 -0.75 -12.55
C ILE A 206 -5.99 -0.23 -11.18
N GLN A 207 -7.29 -0.01 -11.00
CA GLN A 207 -7.83 0.60 -9.80
C GLN A 207 -8.78 -0.35 -9.08
N ILE A 208 -8.68 -0.31 -7.74
CA ILE A 208 -9.55 -1.09 -6.83
C ILE A 208 -10.21 -0.16 -5.82
N LYS A 209 -11.39 -0.51 -5.37
CA LYS A 209 -12.12 0.23 -4.33
C LYS A 209 -11.79 -0.37 -2.97
N HIS A 210 -11.40 0.48 -2.02
CA HIS A 210 -11.15 0.06 -0.64
C HIS A 210 -12.38 0.25 0.23
N LEU A 211 -12.77 -0.79 0.94
CA LEU A 211 -13.99 -0.83 1.75
C LEU A 211 -13.77 -0.50 3.22
N LYS A 212 -12.51 -0.46 3.67
CA LYS A 212 -12.15 -0.29 5.07
C LYS A 212 -12.66 1.00 5.69
N HIS A 213 -13.26 0.87 6.87
CA HIS A 213 -13.62 2.01 7.71
C HIS A 213 -12.40 2.51 8.50
N TRP A 214 -12.06 3.79 8.32
CA TRP A 214 -11.00 4.44 9.07
C TRP A 214 -11.56 5.39 10.13
N GLY A 215 -11.08 5.23 11.36
CA GLY A 215 -11.29 6.15 12.47
C GLY A 215 -9.99 6.87 12.85
N PRO A 216 -10.06 7.86 13.75
CA PRO A 216 -8.88 8.66 14.16
C PRO A 216 -7.74 7.79 14.68
N TRP A 217 -8.06 6.90 15.62
CA TRP A 217 -7.06 6.03 16.24
C TRP A 217 -6.51 4.99 15.27
N SER A 218 -7.35 4.39 14.43
CA SER A 218 -6.90 3.37 13.48
C SER A 218 -5.94 3.92 12.44
N ILE A 219 -6.14 5.17 11.96
CA ILE A 219 -5.19 5.84 11.06
C ILE A 219 -3.85 6.02 11.74
N VAL A 220 -3.81 6.71 12.89
CA VAL A 220 -2.56 7.02 13.59
C VAL A 220 -1.81 5.74 13.95
N LYS A 221 -2.51 4.75 14.53
CA LYS A 221 -1.92 3.46 14.89
C LYS A 221 -1.30 2.75 13.68
N THR A 222 -2.03 2.66 12.57
CA THR A 222 -1.54 1.99 11.36
C THR A 222 -0.38 2.74 10.74
N ASP A 223 -0.50 4.05 10.58
CA ASP A 223 0.55 4.84 9.92
C ASP A 223 1.83 4.92 10.77
N PHE A 224 1.71 5.01 12.10
CA PHE A 224 2.86 5.10 12.98
C PHE A 224 3.55 3.73 13.16
N PHE A 225 2.81 2.72 13.65
CA PHE A 225 3.40 1.45 14.09
C PHE A 225 3.55 0.41 12.97
N GLN A 226 2.65 0.44 11.97
CA GLN A 226 2.66 -0.56 10.92
C GLN A 226 3.33 -0.07 9.62
N ARG A 227 3.61 1.24 9.50
CA ARG A 227 4.20 1.84 8.31
C ARG A 227 5.44 2.67 8.61
N ALA A 228 5.29 3.83 9.27
CA ALA A 228 6.39 4.79 9.40
C ALA A 228 7.58 4.23 10.19
N LEU A 229 7.32 3.58 11.32
CA LEU A 229 8.39 3.02 12.16
C LEU A 229 9.12 1.84 11.48
N PRO A 230 8.43 0.79 10.95
CA PRO A 230 9.10 -0.28 10.21
C PRO A 230 9.81 0.22 8.94
N TRP A 231 9.21 1.20 8.25
CA TRP A 231 9.83 1.76 7.04
C TRP A 231 11.10 2.55 7.37
N THR A 232 11.13 3.25 8.50
CA THR A 232 12.35 3.91 8.98
C THR A 232 13.46 2.89 9.23
N GLU A 233 13.16 1.79 9.94
CA GLU A 233 14.11 0.72 10.20
C GLU A 233 14.62 0.10 8.87
N LEU A 234 13.75 -0.12 7.89
CA LEU A 234 14.11 -0.61 6.57
C LEU A 234 15.03 0.35 5.81
N ILE A 235 14.71 1.65 5.80
CA ILE A 235 15.53 2.70 5.14
C ILE A 235 16.93 2.76 5.75
N LEU A 236 17.04 2.71 7.07
CA LEU A 236 18.31 2.78 7.78
C LEU A 236 19.15 1.52 7.57
N ARG A 237 18.54 0.34 7.67
CA ARG A 237 19.18 -0.96 7.40
C ARG A 237 19.78 -1.02 6.00
N ASP A 238 18.99 -0.66 5.00
CA ASP A 238 19.35 -0.81 3.60
C ASP A 238 20.09 0.42 3.03
N LYS A 239 20.24 1.49 3.85
CA LYS A 239 20.82 2.80 3.48
C LYS A 239 20.22 3.36 2.19
N ASN A 240 18.92 3.10 1.97
CA ASN A 240 18.22 3.39 0.73
C ASN A 240 17.14 4.46 0.93
N PHE A 241 17.52 5.73 0.74
CA PHE A 241 16.62 6.90 0.80
C PHE A 241 15.97 7.16 -0.55
N LEU A 242 14.95 6.37 -0.90
CA LEU A 242 14.22 6.56 -2.15
C LEU A 242 13.47 7.91 -2.17
N ASN A 243 13.47 8.55 -3.34
CA ASN A 243 12.71 9.79 -3.57
C ASN A 243 11.49 9.47 -4.45
N ASP A 244 10.53 8.74 -3.88
CA ASP A 244 9.33 8.26 -4.57
C ASP A 244 8.15 8.17 -3.60
N LEU A 245 6.93 8.23 -4.12
CA LEU A 245 5.68 8.12 -3.36
C LEU A 245 5.64 9.07 -2.13
N ASN A 246 5.51 8.51 -0.94
CA ASN A 246 5.40 9.26 0.32
C ASN A 246 6.76 9.77 0.88
N THR A 247 7.87 9.47 0.22
CA THR A 247 9.22 9.84 0.67
C THR A 247 9.89 10.88 -0.23
N ASP A 248 9.10 11.62 -1.01
CA ASP A 248 9.58 12.68 -1.88
C ASP A 248 10.12 13.89 -1.09
N THR A 249 10.81 14.79 -1.79
CA THR A 249 11.43 15.97 -1.19
C THR A 249 10.41 16.88 -0.51
N ALA A 250 9.21 17.06 -1.11
CA ALA A 250 8.17 17.91 -0.53
C ALA A 250 7.66 17.35 0.80
N SER A 251 7.48 16.02 0.89
CA SER A 251 7.09 15.32 2.12
C SER A 251 8.15 15.47 3.22
N ARG A 252 9.43 15.32 2.89
CA ARG A 252 10.54 15.52 3.86
C ARG A 252 10.61 16.95 4.38
N LEU A 253 10.49 17.95 3.51
CA LEU A 253 10.43 19.36 3.91
C LEU A 253 9.19 19.66 4.74
N SER A 254 8.06 19.01 4.45
CA SER A 254 6.84 19.16 5.25
C SER A 254 7.01 18.59 6.66
N VAL A 255 7.77 17.50 6.83
CA VAL A 255 8.14 16.99 8.17
C VAL A 255 8.97 18.05 8.93
N VAL A 256 9.98 18.64 8.32
CA VAL A 256 10.78 19.70 8.98
C VAL A 256 9.90 20.89 9.34
N ALA A 257 9.06 21.35 8.42
CA ALA A 257 8.19 22.52 8.61
C ALA A 257 7.14 22.31 9.72
N ILE A 258 6.60 21.08 9.89
CA ILE A 258 5.62 20.81 10.96
C ILE A 258 6.29 20.84 12.34
N PHE A 259 7.52 20.33 12.50
CA PHE A 259 8.26 20.43 13.76
C PHE A 259 8.62 21.89 14.05
N LEU A 260 9.05 22.66 13.04
CA LEU A 260 9.29 24.09 13.20
C LEU A 260 8.02 24.83 13.65
N LEU A 261 6.87 24.51 13.07
CA LEU A 261 5.56 25.06 13.47
C LEU A 261 5.26 24.74 14.94
N VAL A 262 5.35 23.49 15.35
CA VAL A 262 5.01 23.05 16.72
C VAL A 262 5.97 23.68 17.74
N LEU A 263 7.27 23.66 17.47
CA LEU A 263 8.28 24.23 18.38
C LEU A 263 8.16 25.75 18.50
N SER A 264 7.90 26.45 17.38
CA SER A 264 7.71 27.91 17.41
C SER A 264 6.41 28.33 18.11
N LEU A 265 5.32 27.54 17.98
CA LEU A 265 4.10 27.76 18.75
C LEU A 265 4.36 27.59 20.26
N ALA A 266 5.10 26.57 20.66
CA ALA A 266 5.50 26.39 22.06
C ALA A 266 6.38 27.55 22.56
N ALA A 267 7.37 27.98 21.76
CA ALA A 267 8.24 29.10 22.09
C ALA A 267 7.49 30.44 22.20
N ALA A 268 6.41 30.62 21.45
CA ALA A 268 5.60 31.84 21.46
C ALA A 268 4.91 32.11 22.81
N ILE A 269 4.79 31.10 23.67
CA ILE A 269 4.28 31.25 25.05
C ILE A 269 5.21 32.17 25.86
N LEU A 270 6.53 32.07 25.63
CA LEU A 270 7.54 32.85 26.33
C LEU A 270 8.06 34.03 25.48
N TRP A 271 8.00 33.91 24.17
CA TRP A 271 8.52 34.88 23.21
C TRP A 271 7.54 35.10 22.04
N PRO A 272 6.58 36.02 22.14
CA PRO A 272 5.53 36.24 21.14
C PRO A 272 6.00 36.41 19.68
N PRO A 273 7.19 37.00 19.39
CA PRO A 273 7.67 37.05 18.00
C PRO A 273 7.85 35.70 17.31
N ALA A 274 7.95 34.60 18.06
CA ALA A 274 7.98 33.25 17.49
C ALA A 274 6.71 32.90 16.69
N LEU A 275 5.58 33.62 16.89
CA LEU A 275 4.37 33.49 16.05
C LEU A 275 4.63 33.80 14.58
N ALA A 276 5.57 34.70 14.27
CA ALA A 276 5.96 34.95 12.88
C ALA A 276 6.59 33.74 12.22
N VAL A 277 7.40 32.98 12.98
CA VAL A 277 8.00 31.71 12.52
C VAL A 277 6.90 30.66 12.33
N SER A 278 5.95 30.57 13.26
CA SER A 278 4.81 29.67 13.15
C SER A 278 3.96 29.96 11.89
N ALA A 279 3.68 31.22 11.62
CA ALA A 279 2.93 31.65 10.43
C ALA A 279 3.70 31.30 9.14
N ALA A 280 5.02 31.54 9.11
CA ALA A 280 5.86 31.19 7.97
C ALA A 280 5.92 29.67 7.73
N ALA A 281 6.06 28.86 8.80
CA ALA A 281 6.05 27.41 8.71
C ALA A 281 4.69 26.84 8.23
N GLY A 282 3.58 27.37 8.72
CA GLY A 282 2.23 27.00 8.26
C GLY A 282 1.99 27.38 6.79
N LEU A 283 2.47 28.56 6.37
CA LEU A 283 2.43 28.96 4.96
C LEU A 283 3.27 28.04 4.09
N LEU A 284 4.49 27.70 4.51
CA LEU A 284 5.38 26.76 3.82
C LEU A 284 4.72 25.39 3.66
N LEU A 285 4.13 24.81 4.73
CA LEU A 285 3.37 23.56 4.69
C LEU A 285 2.24 23.63 3.67
N THR A 286 1.53 24.74 3.62
CA THR A 286 0.41 24.94 2.67
C THR A 286 0.92 25.00 1.23
N ILE A 287 2.03 25.69 0.98
CA ILE A 287 2.64 25.84 -0.36
C ILE A 287 3.20 24.48 -0.84
N LEU A 288 3.95 23.76 0.00
CA LEU A 288 4.52 22.45 -0.33
C LEU A 288 3.43 21.44 -0.71
N ASN A 289 2.27 21.53 -0.08
CA ASN A 289 1.17 20.59 -0.27
C ASN A 289 0.00 21.13 -1.12
N ARG A 290 0.20 22.26 -1.83
CA ARG A 290 -0.85 22.91 -2.62
C ARG A 290 -1.54 21.96 -3.60
N ASN A 291 -0.78 21.09 -4.26
CA ASN A 291 -1.32 20.16 -5.26
C ASN A 291 -2.25 19.11 -4.62
N VAL A 292 -1.90 18.60 -3.43
CA VAL A 292 -2.75 17.72 -2.62
C VAL A 292 -4.07 18.43 -2.27
N TYR A 293 -4.00 19.69 -1.79
CA TYR A 293 -5.20 20.44 -1.40
C TYR A 293 -6.07 20.82 -2.59
N GLN A 294 -5.46 21.13 -3.74
CA GLN A 294 -6.19 21.36 -4.99
C GLN A 294 -6.90 20.08 -5.46
N PHE A 295 -6.25 18.91 -5.36
CA PHE A 295 -6.86 17.62 -5.65
C PHE A 295 -8.08 17.36 -4.77
N PHE A 296 -7.96 17.53 -3.45
CA PHE A 296 -9.10 17.34 -2.54
C PHE A 296 -10.22 18.33 -2.81
N ARG A 297 -9.89 19.61 -3.09
CA ARG A 297 -10.88 20.63 -3.45
C ARG A 297 -11.66 20.25 -4.71
N LYS A 298 -10.97 19.73 -5.71
CA LYS A 298 -11.59 19.26 -6.97
C LYS A 298 -12.48 18.03 -6.74
N LYS A 299 -12.07 17.09 -5.88
CA LYS A 299 -12.79 15.83 -5.66
C LYS A 299 -13.94 15.94 -4.64
N ARG A 300 -13.82 16.78 -3.60
CA ARG A 300 -14.76 16.82 -2.45
C ARG A 300 -15.13 18.23 -2.00
N GLY A 301 -14.66 19.27 -2.68
CA GLY A 301 -15.00 20.66 -2.38
C GLY A 301 -14.14 21.30 -1.28
N GLY A 302 -14.36 22.62 -1.08
CA GLY A 302 -13.54 23.45 -0.17
C GLY A 302 -13.65 23.07 1.30
N TRP A 303 -14.86 22.79 1.79
CA TRP A 303 -15.07 22.41 3.19
C TRP A 303 -14.37 21.11 3.57
N PHE A 304 -14.41 20.13 2.69
CA PHE A 304 -13.67 18.87 2.90
C PHE A 304 -12.17 19.14 2.97
N THR A 305 -11.65 19.98 2.07
CA THR A 305 -10.22 20.34 2.01
C THR A 305 -9.74 21.03 3.28
N LEU A 306 -10.54 21.95 3.84
CA LEU A 306 -10.20 22.60 5.11
C LEU A 306 -10.02 21.60 6.24
N ARG A 307 -10.82 20.53 6.26
CA ARG A 307 -10.68 19.44 7.24
C ARG A 307 -9.49 18.54 6.96
N VAL A 308 -9.07 18.41 5.70
CA VAL A 308 -7.88 17.63 5.31
C VAL A 308 -6.60 18.26 5.83
N ILE A 309 -6.47 19.59 5.82
CA ILE A 309 -5.23 20.30 6.19
C ILE A 309 -4.70 19.85 7.56
N PRO A 310 -5.46 19.95 8.68
CA PRO A 310 -4.94 19.54 9.99
C PRO A 310 -4.61 18.04 10.07
N TRP A 311 -5.37 17.17 9.41
CA TRP A 311 -5.06 15.75 9.37
C TRP A 311 -3.81 15.43 8.55
N HIS A 312 -3.57 16.17 7.48
CA HIS A 312 -2.36 16.02 6.67
C HIS A 312 -1.12 16.56 7.40
N TRP A 313 -1.25 17.64 8.16
CA TRP A 313 -0.18 18.13 9.03
C TRP A 313 0.11 17.17 10.18
N LEU A 314 -0.92 16.60 10.80
CA LEU A 314 -0.79 15.55 11.80
C LEU A 314 -0.08 14.31 11.23
N TYR A 315 -0.38 13.94 9.98
CA TYR A 315 0.33 12.86 9.28
C TYR A 315 1.84 13.12 9.23
N TYR A 316 2.28 14.30 8.82
CA TYR A 316 3.71 14.64 8.81
C TYR A 316 4.32 14.67 10.20
N PHE A 317 3.58 15.16 11.20
CA PHE A 317 4.06 15.20 12.58
C PHE A 317 4.35 13.80 13.12
N TYR A 318 3.38 12.89 13.09
CA TYR A 318 3.63 11.55 13.63
C TYR A 318 4.57 10.71 12.74
N SER A 319 4.64 10.95 11.45
CA SER A 319 5.62 10.29 10.57
C SER A 319 7.05 10.73 10.90
N GLY A 320 7.28 12.03 11.13
CA GLY A 320 8.56 12.54 11.56
C GLY A 320 8.95 12.06 12.96
N LEU A 321 7.97 11.95 13.87
CA LEU A 321 8.19 11.40 15.22
C LEU A 321 8.59 9.91 15.13
N ALA A 322 7.92 9.13 14.31
CA ALA A 322 8.26 7.73 14.07
C ALA A 322 9.66 7.59 13.46
N PHE A 323 10.03 8.48 12.52
CA PHE A 323 11.38 8.51 11.97
C PHE A 323 12.42 8.81 13.03
N GLY A 324 12.21 9.81 13.88
CA GLY A 324 13.13 10.15 14.98
C GLY A 324 13.31 9.00 15.98
N ILE A 325 12.20 8.37 16.39
CA ILE A 325 12.22 7.21 17.31
C ILE A 325 12.91 6.01 16.66
N GLY A 326 12.58 5.71 15.40
CA GLY A 326 13.22 4.61 14.66
C GLY A 326 14.71 4.82 14.48
N TYR A 327 15.14 6.06 14.19
CA TYR A 327 16.55 6.42 14.08
C TYR A 327 17.30 6.22 15.41
N LEU A 328 16.75 6.72 16.51
CA LEU A 328 17.35 6.53 17.84
C LEU A 328 17.44 5.05 18.19
N LYS A 329 16.35 4.29 17.99
CA LYS A 329 16.35 2.85 18.23
C LYS A 329 17.40 2.13 17.39
N PHE A 330 17.54 2.47 16.11
CA PHE A 330 18.54 1.89 15.24
C PHE A 330 19.96 2.21 15.71
N SER A 331 20.26 3.47 16.03
CA SER A 331 21.58 3.91 16.47
C SER A 331 22.00 3.26 17.81
N PHE A 332 21.06 3.02 18.74
CA PHE A 332 21.40 2.42 20.02
C PHE A 332 21.49 0.89 20.02
N PHE A 333 20.78 0.21 19.10
CA PHE A 333 20.67 -1.25 19.15
C PHE A 333 21.29 -1.97 17.95
N TYR A 334 21.66 -1.27 16.86
CA TYR A 334 22.21 -1.86 15.65
C TYR A 334 23.64 -1.44 15.31
N ASP A 335 24.19 -0.39 15.96
CA ASP A 335 25.59 0.04 15.77
C ASP A 335 26.61 -0.86 16.52
N GLU A 336 26.13 -1.85 17.29
CA GLU A 336 26.99 -2.80 18.03
C GLU A 336 27.17 -4.16 17.30
N LYS A 337 26.75 -4.29 16.04
CA LYS A 337 26.98 -5.47 15.20
C LYS A 337 27.63 -5.09 13.86
#